data_5845a66efd08c02b739d3ebf00e77f1b
#
_entry.id   5845a66efd08c02b739d3ebf00e77f1b
#
_cell.length_a   1.000
_cell.length_b   1.000
_cell.length_c   1.000
_cell.angle_alpha   90.00
_cell.angle_beta   90.00
_cell.angle_gamma   90.00
#
_symmetry.space_group_name_H-M   'P 1'
#
loop_
_entity.id
_entity.type
_entity.pdbx_description
1 polymer ?
#
loop_
_entity_poly.entity_id
_entity_poly.type
_entity_poly.pdbx_seq_one_letter_code
_entity_poly.pdbx_strand_id
1 'polypeptide(L)'
;GFQDFIGELLTAGTKSKTKDEFNQELDMLGATLSIGNDGIYMQSLKKNSDKLLALCGEVLTSPNFSQEELDKLKKQAKSSLANNLDDPEAMSRNITSILNYGKKHPYGEVMSEKSIDKITLERCKKFFETYFRPNVAYMAIVGDINLAEAKAQVEKNFGKWEKKVVPVSTYPTPKPPAGAAVGIVNKTGAVQSVIDVTYPVNMKQGSPDEIKLKVANGILGGGSTGRLFQNLRETHAWTYGSYSSFRSDELPYGGSFSATANSTTSASDSSVAEILKEMNKLRTELVPNDQLQGYKNYMAGTFALGLEDPRTLARYAINEKKYNMPKDYYKNYLKNVEAVTAQDVMEVAKKYITPGVAYITVAGDKKMIAEKMKKFGPVTIYDLNGNIVKDTPPAAMPSNISATSIVQKHIDATGGTAAWQKVNDMIMVMNMEMQGMKINISTTRKAPNKMLVDVNMMGNSLQKIVFDGNKGYMSGQGQKKDFDELETKKYADEANMSEELGYLAPGCKLSLKGIEKVDDADAYMVEVTKANGEKVSEYYDVKTGFKVKSEESEDTPEGKQTQTTYYLDYQDGKGGLKFPQIIKQSGGPMGLMEMKLQSIDINTGVSDEIFK
;
A
#
# COMPACT_ATOMS: atom_id res chain seq x y z
N GLY A 1 -5.90 -9.93 5.75
CA GLY A 1 -6.37 -9.95 7.15
C GLY A 1 -5.92 -11.17 7.93
N PHE A 2 -6.57 -11.44 9.06
CA PHE A 2 -6.25 -12.60 9.92
C PHE A 2 -6.26 -13.95 9.19
N GLN A 3 -7.17 -14.13 8.24
CA GLN A 3 -7.30 -15.35 7.44
C GLN A 3 -6.08 -15.65 6.58
N ASP A 4 -5.38 -14.63 6.09
CA ASP A 4 -4.19 -14.81 5.23
C ASP A 4 -3.06 -15.50 6.01
N PHE A 5 -2.91 -15.19 7.30
CA PHE A 5 -1.95 -15.86 8.17
C PHE A 5 -2.21 -17.37 8.30
N ILE A 6 -3.47 -17.80 8.21
CA ILE A 6 -3.81 -19.22 8.34
C ILE A 6 -3.40 -19.97 7.08
N GLY A 7 -3.68 -19.43 5.89
CA GLY A 7 -3.22 -20.03 4.63
C GLY A 7 -1.70 -20.26 4.65
N GLU A 8 -0.94 -19.24 5.01
CA GLU A 8 0.52 -19.32 5.11
C GLU A 8 1.00 -20.30 6.20
N LEU A 9 0.36 -20.33 7.37
CA LEU A 9 0.71 -21.27 8.43
C LEU A 9 0.44 -22.74 8.05
N LEU A 10 -0.54 -23.00 7.19
CA LEU A 10 -0.80 -24.36 6.69
C LEU A 10 0.29 -24.85 5.72
N THR A 11 1.10 -23.96 5.16
CA THR A 11 2.27 -24.33 4.35
C THR A 11 3.52 -24.63 5.19
N ALA A 12 3.45 -24.45 6.52
CA ALA A 12 4.58 -24.70 7.43
C ALA A 12 4.88 -26.18 7.71
N GLY A 13 4.27 -27.08 6.94
CA GLY A 13 4.41 -28.52 7.08
C GLY A 13 3.25 -29.15 7.89
N THR A 14 3.45 -30.41 8.29
CA THR A 14 2.48 -31.19 9.05
C THR A 14 3.08 -31.69 10.37
N LYS A 15 2.32 -32.36 11.20
CA LYS A 15 2.87 -32.96 12.44
C LYS A 15 3.93 -34.03 12.16
N SER A 16 3.90 -34.65 10.98
CA SER A 16 4.85 -35.71 10.58
C SER A 16 5.98 -35.22 9.68
N LYS A 17 5.89 -33.99 9.15
CA LYS A 17 6.86 -33.44 8.20
C LYS A 17 7.17 -31.98 8.54
N THR A 18 8.44 -31.65 8.55
CA THR A 18 8.90 -30.27 8.57
C THR A 18 8.49 -29.54 7.26
N LYS A 19 8.60 -28.23 7.23
CA LYS A 19 8.34 -27.42 6.03
C LYS A 19 9.22 -27.85 4.85
N ASP A 20 10.51 -28.10 5.12
CA ASP A 20 11.48 -28.48 4.08
C ASP A 20 11.18 -29.89 3.54
N GLU A 21 10.90 -30.86 4.39
CA GLU A 21 10.51 -32.21 3.97
C GLU A 21 9.19 -32.20 3.17
N PHE A 22 8.23 -31.38 3.58
CA PHE A 22 6.97 -31.21 2.86
C PHE A 22 7.17 -30.61 1.46
N ASN A 23 7.96 -29.54 1.35
CA ASN A 23 8.30 -28.91 0.06
C ASN A 23 9.11 -29.85 -0.82
N GLN A 24 10.10 -30.55 -0.26
CA GLN A 24 10.90 -31.54 -1.01
C GLN A 24 10.03 -32.67 -1.58
N GLU A 25 9.02 -33.14 -0.82
CA GLU A 25 8.09 -34.16 -1.32
C GLU A 25 7.24 -33.63 -2.48
N LEU A 26 6.73 -32.38 -2.40
CA LEU A 26 6.03 -31.72 -3.50
C LEU A 26 6.91 -31.58 -4.76
N ASP A 27 8.15 -31.18 -4.58
CA ASP A 27 9.12 -31.02 -5.68
C ASP A 27 9.42 -32.37 -6.34
N MET A 28 9.63 -33.43 -5.56
CA MET A 28 9.84 -34.78 -6.09
C MET A 28 8.62 -35.33 -6.83
N LEU A 29 7.42 -34.92 -6.46
CA LEU A 29 6.18 -35.27 -7.17
C LEU A 29 5.99 -34.46 -8.45
N GLY A 30 6.76 -33.38 -8.65
CA GLY A 30 6.49 -32.38 -9.68
C GLY A 30 5.07 -31.82 -9.55
N ALA A 31 4.64 -31.58 -8.31
CA ALA A 31 3.28 -31.19 -7.97
C ALA A 31 3.22 -29.76 -7.44
N THR A 32 2.09 -29.11 -7.66
CA THR A 32 1.79 -27.82 -7.05
C THR A 32 0.72 -28.01 -5.99
N LEU A 33 0.95 -27.47 -4.79
CA LEU A 33 -0.04 -27.31 -3.74
C LEU A 33 0.01 -25.85 -3.27
N SER A 34 -1.05 -25.10 -3.51
CA SER A 34 -1.20 -23.72 -3.06
C SER A 34 -2.36 -23.61 -2.08
N ILE A 35 -2.11 -23.10 -0.89
CA ILE A 35 -3.08 -22.99 0.19
C ILE A 35 -3.36 -21.52 0.46
N GLY A 36 -4.59 -21.10 0.21
CA GLY A 36 -5.07 -19.76 0.52
C GLY A 36 -5.97 -19.74 1.75
N ASN A 37 -6.55 -18.59 2.00
CA ASN A 37 -7.48 -18.38 3.13
C ASN A 37 -8.88 -18.98 2.90
N ASP A 38 -9.25 -19.23 1.66
CA ASP A 38 -10.59 -19.67 1.23
C ASP A 38 -10.58 -20.93 0.36
N GLY A 39 -9.41 -21.45 0.01
CA GLY A 39 -9.29 -22.62 -0.84
C GLY A 39 -7.89 -23.18 -1.00
N ILE A 40 -7.85 -24.37 -1.54
CA ILE A 40 -6.63 -25.10 -1.86
C ILE A 40 -6.65 -25.44 -3.34
N TYR A 41 -5.59 -25.11 -4.03
CA TYR A 41 -5.34 -25.52 -5.40
C TYR A 41 -4.25 -26.59 -5.45
N MET A 42 -4.50 -27.65 -6.20
CA MET A 42 -3.58 -28.77 -6.38
C MET A 42 -3.46 -29.13 -7.85
N GLN A 43 -2.25 -29.43 -8.29
CA GLN A 43 -1.98 -29.95 -9.64
C GLN A 43 -0.83 -30.95 -9.62
N SER A 44 -1.00 -32.09 -10.30
CA SER A 44 0.07 -33.07 -10.50
C SER A 44 -0.20 -33.96 -11.73
N LEU A 45 0.78 -34.75 -12.11
CA LEU A 45 0.54 -35.86 -13.03
C LEU A 45 -0.39 -36.90 -12.37
N LYS A 46 -1.24 -37.57 -13.16
CA LYS A 46 -2.17 -38.61 -12.70
C LYS A 46 -1.52 -39.63 -11.79
N LYS A 47 -0.34 -40.15 -12.14
CA LYS A 47 0.42 -41.12 -11.34
C LYS A 47 0.77 -40.67 -9.93
N ASN A 48 0.77 -39.37 -9.68
CA ASN A 48 1.13 -38.75 -8.40
C ASN A 48 -0.09 -38.20 -7.65
N SER A 49 -1.30 -38.25 -8.24
CA SER A 49 -2.52 -37.64 -7.69
C SER A 49 -2.87 -38.16 -6.28
N ASP A 50 -2.78 -39.46 -6.04
CA ASP A 50 -3.08 -40.03 -4.75
C ASP A 50 -2.12 -39.57 -3.65
N LYS A 51 -0.82 -39.43 -3.97
CA LYS A 51 0.18 -38.92 -3.02
C LYS A 51 -0.06 -37.44 -2.72
N LEU A 52 -0.39 -36.63 -3.73
CA LEU A 52 -0.71 -35.22 -3.55
C LEU A 52 -1.97 -35.01 -2.71
N LEU A 53 -3.02 -35.83 -2.96
CA LEU A 53 -4.24 -35.81 -2.14
C LEU A 53 -3.96 -36.23 -0.71
N ALA A 54 -3.05 -37.20 -0.49
CA ALA A 54 -2.65 -37.61 0.86
C ALA A 54 -1.94 -36.47 1.60
N LEU A 55 -1.01 -35.75 0.95
CA LEU A 55 -0.35 -34.58 1.52
C LEU A 55 -1.37 -33.48 1.89
N CYS A 56 -2.30 -33.18 1.01
CA CYS A 56 -3.37 -32.24 1.30
C CYS A 56 -4.27 -32.69 2.47
N GLY A 57 -4.64 -33.99 2.50
CA GLY A 57 -5.39 -34.58 3.61
C GLY A 57 -4.65 -34.46 4.94
N GLU A 58 -3.34 -34.63 4.93
CA GLU A 58 -2.49 -34.47 6.12
C GLU A 58 -2.47 -33.01 6.60
N VAL A 59 -2.32 -32.03 5.70
CA VAL A 59 -2.44 -30.59 6.03
C VAL A 59 -3.78 -30.26 6.68
N LEU A 60 -4.88 -30.82 6.18
CA LEU A 60 -6.23 -30.54 6.69
C LEU A 60 -6.57 -31.28 7.97
N THR A 61 -5.88 -32.39 8.30
CA THR A 61 -6.15 -33.19 9.50
C THR A 61 -5.09 -33.06 10.59
N SER A 62 -3.86 -32.72 10.21
CA SER A 62 -2.70 -32.71 11.12
C SER A 62 -1.69 -31.60 10.78
N PRO A 63 -2.13 -30.34 10.65
CA PRO A 63 -1.21 -29.24 10.31
C PRO A 63 -0.21 -28.97 11.42
N ASN A 64 0.96 -28.47 11.04
CA ASN A 64 1.98 -27.97 11.97
C ASN A 64 1.85 -26.45 12.12
N PHE A 65 1.18 -25.99 13.17
CA PHE A 65 1.12 -24.57 13.50
C PHE A 65 2.38 -24.17 14.28
N SER A 66 3.36 -23.55 13.58
CA SER A 66 4.62 -23.11 14.15
C SER A 66 4.54 -21.68 14.68
N GLN A 67 5.01 -21.44 15.91
CA GLN A 67 5.13 -20.10 16.47
C GLN A 67 6.19 -19.29 15.72
N GLU A 68 7.30 -19.91 15.35
CA GLU A 68 8.38 -19.28 14.58
C GLU A 68 7.88 -18.75 13.23
N GLU A 69 7.11 -19.56 12.47
CA GLU A 69 6.53 -19.12 11.21
C GLU A 69 5.50 -17.98 11.42
N LEU A 70 4.70 -18.04 12.49
CA LEU A 70 3.78 -16.95 12.81
C LEU A 70 4.53 -15.64 13.10
N ASP A 71 5.62 -15.69 13.86
CA ASP A 71 6.42 -14.51 14.21
C ASP A 71 7.08 -13.90 12.96
N LYS A 72 7.57 -14.75 12.05
CA LYS A 72 8.10 -14.34 10.75
C LYS A 72 7.03 -13.66 9.87
N LEU A 73 5.84 -14.26 9.78
CA LEU A 73 4.71 -13.68 9.03
C LEU A 73 4.27 -12.33 9.62
N LYS A 74 4.22 -12.22 10.95
CA LYS A 74 3.90 -10.94 11.62
C LYS A 74 4.94 -9.86 11.31
N LYS A 75 6.22 -10.20 11.29
CA LYS A 75 7.29 -9.27 10.93
C LYS A 75 7.15 -8.82 9.47
N GLN A 76 6.91 -9.75 8.55
CA GLN A 76 6.68 -9.43 7.14
C GLN A 76 5.45 -8.54 6.95
N ALA A 77 4.33 -8.85 7.63
CA ALA A 77 3.11 -8.06 7.57
C ALA A 77 3.30 -6.63 8.10
N LYS A 78 4.06 -6.44 9.19
CA LYS A 78 4.41 -5.11 9.70
C LYS A 78 5.30 -4.33 8.73
N SER A 79 6.28 -4.98 8.12
CA SER A 79 7.12 -4.36 7.10
C SER A 79 6.31 -3.93 5.86
N SER A 80 5.42 -4.80 5.37
CA SER A 80 4.50 -4.45 4.27
C SER A 80 3.56 -3.30 4.64
N LEU A 81 3.05 -3.30 5.88
CA LEU A 81 2.20 -2.22 6.37
C LEU A 81 2.95 -0.88 6.39
N ALA A 82 4.20 -0.87 6.84
CA ALA A 82 5.03 0.33 6.84
C ALA A 82 5.24 0.88 5.42
N ASN A 83 5.52 0.02 4.44
CA ASN A 83 5.65 0.42 3.04
C ASN A 83 4.34 0.99 2.46
N ASN A 84 3.19 0.42 2.86
CA ASN A 84 1.87 0.88 2.41
C ASN A 84 1.48 2.26 2.97
N LEU A 85 2.15 2.76 4.02
CA LEU A 85 1.88 4.09 4.58
C LEU A 85 2.22 5.22 3.60
N ASP A 86 3.10 4.97 2.65
CA ASP A 86 3.56 5.95 1.66
C ASP A 86 3.02 5.68 0.25
N ASP A 87 2.25 4.61 0.06
CA ASP A 87 1.64 4.21 -1.21
C ASP A 87 0.22 4.79 -1.38
N PRO A 88 0.00 5.74 -2.31
CA PRO A 88 -1.33 6.32 -2.56
C PRO A 88 -2.39 5.28 -2.96
N GLU A 89 -2.00 4.19 -3.62
CA GLU A 89 -2.94 3.12 -3.98
C GLU A 89 -3.40 2.34 -2.74
N ALA A 90 -2.48 2.04 -1.81
CA ALA A 90 -2.85 1.42 -0.53
C ALA A 90 -3.74 2.35 0.31
N MET A 91 -3.44 3.65 0.33
CA MET A 91 -4.28 4.67 0.98
C MET A 91 -5.69 4.67 0.40
N SER A 92 -5.82 4.70 -0.93
CA SER A 92 -7.10 4.67 -1.64
C SER A 92 -7.86 3.37 -1.36
N ARG A 93 -7.21 2.21 -1.46
CA ARG A 93 -7.83 0.90 -1.13
C ARG A 93 -8.39 0.86 0.27
N ASN A 94 -7.66 1.35 1.26
CA ASN A 94 -8.09 1.35 2.65
C ASN A 94 -9.35 2.21 2.86
N ILE A 95 -9.34 3.45 2.37
CA ILE A 95 -10.48 4.35 2.56
C ILE A 95 -11.70 3.88 1.77
N THR A 96 -11.51 3.39 0.55
CA THR A 96 -12.56 2.80 -0.29
C THR A 96 -13.25 1.63 0.43
N SER A 97 -12.47 0.72 1.01
CA SER A 97 -12.99 -0.42 1.77
C SER A 97 -13.80 0.03 3.00
N ILE A 98 -13.27 0.99 3.76
CA ILE A 98 -13.95 1.52 4.95
C ILE A 98 -15.25 2.25 4.60
N LEU A 99 -15.25 3.08 3.55
CA LEU A 99 -16.44 3.84 3.16
C LEU A 99 -17.52 2.93 2.59
N ASN A 100 -17.16 1.94 1.78
CA ASN A 100 -18.11 1.00 1.21
C ASN A 100 -18.73 0.08 2.27
N TYR A 101 -17.95 -0.43 3.22
CA TYR A 101 -18.39 -1.51 4.08
C TYR A 101 -18.47 -1.15 5.57
N GLY A 102 -17.76 -0.09 5.99
CA GLY A 102 -17.62 0.26 7.40
C GLY A 102 -16.64 -0.63 8.16
N LYS A 103 -16.01 -0.08 9.20
CA LYS A 103 -14.96 -0.76 10.01
C LYS A 103 -15.42 -2.03 10.76
N LYS A 104 -16.73 -2.27 10.86
CA LYS A 104 -17.30 -3.47 11.52
C LYS A 104 -17.64 -4.60 10.55
N HIS A 105 -17.47 -4.38 9.27
CA HIS A 105 -17.66 -5.39 8.22
C HIS A 105 -16.29 -5.99 7.84
N PRO A 106 -16.17 -7.29 7.58
CA PRO A 106 -14.88 -7.90 7.23
C PRO A 106 -14.22 -7.28 6.00
N TYR A 107 -14.99 -6.80 5.02
CA TYR A 107 -14.47 -6.13 3.84
C TYR A 107 -14.04 -4.67 4.08
N GLY A 108 -14.42 -4.07 5.20
CA GLY A 108 -13.99 -2.74 5.62
C GLY A 108 -12.93 -2.75 6.73
N GLU A 109 -12.47 -3.94 7.13
CA GLU A 109 -11.38 -4.08 8.10
C GLU A 109 -10.05 -3.73 7.44
N VAL A 110 -9.31 -2.79 8.02
CA VAL A 110 -7.97 -2.41 7.58
C VAL A 110 -6.94 -2.94 8.56
N MET A 111 -5.90 -3.55 8.02
CA MET A 111 -4.79 -4.08 8.84
C MET A 111 -4.03 -2.94 9.50
N SER A 112 -3.69 -3.12 10.78
CA SER A 112 -2.87 -2.20 11.57
C SER A 112 -1.89 -2.98 12.43
N GLU A 113 -0.81 -2.36 12.91
CA GLU A 113 0.13 -3.02 13.81
C GLU A 113 -0.59 -3.63 15.03
N LYS A 114 -1.54 -2.88 15.63
CA LYS A 114 -2.36 -3.38 16.74
C LYS A 114 -3.18 -4.62 16.38
N SER A 115 -3.68 -4.71 15.14
CA SER A 115 -4.42 -5.89 14.69
C SER A 115 -3.49 -7.07 14.44
N ILE A 116 -2.30 -6.85 13.90
CA ILE A 116 -1.24 -7.86 13.73
C ILE A 116 -0.79 -8.41 15.08
N ASP A 117 -0.55 -7.53 16.07
CA ASP A 117 -0.11 -7.96 17.41
C ASP A 117 -1.12 -8.87 18.10
N LYS A 118 -2.42 -8.67 17.87
CA LYS A 118 -3.50 -9.51 18.40
C LYS A 118 -3.62 -10.88 17.75
N ILE A 119 -2.89 -11.16 16.67
CA ILE A 119 -2.86 -12.49 16.05
C ILE A 119 -1.98 -13.39 16.91
N THR A 120 -2.56 -14.44 17.46
CA THR A 120 -1.88 -15.47 18.27
C THR A 120 -2.04 -16.83 17.62
N LEU A 121 -1.08 -17.72 17.87
CA LEU A 121 -1.13 -19.08 17.36
C LEU A 121 -2.38 -19.83 17.82
N GLU A 122 -2.82 -19.59 19.06
CA GLU A 122 -4.06 -20.16 19.61
C GLU A 122 -5.30 -19.73 18.79
N ARG A 123 -5.38 -18.42 18.45
CA ARG A 123 -6.48 -17.92 17.62
C ARG A 123 -6.46 -18.52 16.22
N CYS A 124 -5.27 -18.70 15.63
CA CYS A 124 -5.11 -19.36 14.33
C CYS A 124 -5.59 -20.81 14.38
N LYS A 125 -5.17 -21.59 15.39
CA LYS A 125 -5.62 -22.97 15.62
C LYS A 125 -7.14 -23.04 15.80
N LYS A 126 -7.70 -22.18 16.67
CA LYS A 126 -9.14 -22.13 16.92
C LYS A 126 -9.95 -21.82 15.67
N PHE A 127 -9.48 -20.88 14.85
CA PHE A 127 -10.13 -20.54 13.58
C PHE A 127 -10.10 -21.73 12.62
N PHE A 128 -8.96 -22.36 12.43
CA PHE A 128 -8.81 -23.56 11.61
C PHE A 128 -9.76 -24.68 12.09
N GLU A 129 -9.74 -25.00 13.39
CA GLU A 129 -10.60 -26.01 13.98
C GLU A 129 -12.10 -25.69 13.89
N THR A 130 -12.47 -24.43 13.75
CA THR A 130 -13.87 -24.01 13.64
C THR A 130 -14.35 -24.03 12.19
N TYR A 131 -13.57 -23.48 11.26
CA TYR A 131 -14.03 -23.14 9.91
C TYR A 131 -13.54 -24.10 8.82
N PHE A 132 -12.40 -24.78 9.00
CA PHE A 132 -11.91 -25.75 8.02
C PHE A 132 -12.62 -27.10 8.24
N ARG A 133 -13.77 -27.25 7.60
CA ARG A 133 -14.65 -28.44 7.78
C ARG A 133 -15.18 -28.97 6.44
N PRO A 134 -15.27 -30.31 6.28
CA PRO A 134 -15.70 -30.91 5.01
C PRO A 134 -17.15 -30.61 4.64
N ASN A 135 -18.01 -30.30 5.63
CA ASN A 135 -19.42 -30.01 5.39
C ASN A 135 -19.69 -28.58 4.83
N VAL A 136 -18.67 -27.74 4.74
CA VAL A 136 -18.70 -26.41 4.06
C VAL A 136 -17.68 -26.31 2.95
N ALA A 137 -17.02 -27.42 2.59
CA ALA A 137 -16.03 -27.49 1.52
C ALA A 137 -16.66 -27.96 0.21
N TYR A 138 -16.20 -27.39 -0.89
CA TYR A 138 -16.52 -27.83 -2.25
C TYR A 138 -15.21 -28.27 -2.91
N MET A 139 -15.22 -29.43 -3.57
CA MET A 139 -14.07 -29.94 -4.30
C MET A 139 -14.45 -30.22 -5.74
N ALA A 140 -13.63 -29.77 -6.67
CA ALA A 140 -13.70 -30.15 -8.07
C ALA A 140 -12.39 -30.82 -8.48
N ILE A 141 -12.47 -31.91 -9.19
CA ILE A 141 -11.33 -32.65 -9.75
C ILE A 141 -11.50 -32.67 -11.26
N VAL A 142 -10.49 -32.20 -11.98
CA VAL A 142 -10.48 -32.13 -13.44
C VAL A 142 -9.20 -32.80 -13.95
N GLY A 143 -9.33 -33.70 -14.91
CA GLY A 143 -8.22 -34.41 -15.51
C GLY A 143 -8.59 -35.80 -16.02
N ASP A 144 -7.58 -36.64 -16.27
CA ASP A 144 -7.73 -38.03 -16.71
C ASP A 144 -8.13 -38.93 -15.52
N ILE A 145 -9.36 -38.80 -15.03
CA ILE A 145 -9.89 -39.52 -13.90
C ILE A 145 -11.40 -39.77 -14.09
N ASN A 146 -11.88 -40.93 -13.71
CA ASN A 146 -13.32 -41.19 -13.67
C ASN A 146 -13.92 -40.94 -12.27
N LEU A 147 -15.25 -40.87 -12.19
CA LEU A 147 -15.95 -40.54 -10.94
C LEU A 147 -15.71 -41.59 -9.82
N ALA A 148 -15.59 -42.87 -10.16
CA ALA A 148 -15.38 -43.92 -9.16
C ALA A 148 -13.97 -43.83 -8.54
N GLU A 149 -12.95 -43.62 -9.38
CA GLU A 149 -11.57 -43.33 -8.94
C GLU A 149 -11.50 -42.07 -8.06
N ALA A 150 -12.10 -40.96 -8.53
CA ALA A 150 -12.12 -39.71 -7.78
C ALA A 150 -12.75 -39.89 -6.39
N LYS A 151 -13.91 -40.52 -6.31
CA LYS A 151 -14.56 -40.83 -5.02
C LYS A 151 -13.68 -41.68 -4.11
N ALA A 152 -13.10 -42.77 -4.62
CA ALA A 152 -12.22 -43.63 -3.84
C ALA A 152 -11.01 -42.89 -3.28
N GLN A 153 -10.37 -42.03 -4.09
CA GLN A 153 -9.23 -41.23 -3.64
C GLN A 153 -9.64 -40.17 -2.61
N VAL A 154 -10.78 -39.53 -2.78
CA VAL A 154 -11.29 -38.52 -1.82
C VAL A 154 -11.66 -39.20 -0.50
N GLU A 155 -12.40 -40.32 -0.53
CA GLU A 155 -12.77 -41.06 0.67
C GLU A 155 -11.54 -41.58 1.44
N LYS A 156 -10.53 -42.09 0.73
CA LYS A 156 -9.26 -42.55 1.30
C LYS A 156 -8.53 -41.45 2.03
N ASN A 157 -8.37 -40.27 1.40
CA ASN A 157 -7.49 -39.21 1.88
C ASN A 157 -8.19 -38.20 2.79
N PHE A 158 -9.50 -37.98 2.63
CA PHE A 158 -10.27 -36.99 3.40
C PHE A 158 -11.38 -37.59 4.26
N GLY A 159 -11.62 -38.93 4.21
CA GLY A 159 -12.69 -39.59 4.97
C GLY A 159 -12.60 -39.42 6.49
N LYS A 160 -11.40 -39.16 7.02
CA LYS A 160 -11.16 -38.86 8.43
C LYS A 160 -11.33 -37.38 8.81
N TRP A 161 -11.54 -36.50 7.82
CA TRP A 161 -11.75 -35.09 8.09
C TRP A 161 -13.11 -34.84 8.72
N GLU A 162 -13.10 -34.34 9.94
CA GLU A 162 -14.24 -34.35 10.84
C GLU A 162 -15.25 -33.25 10.53
N LYS A 163 -16.52 -33.65 10.37
CA LYS A 163 -17.64 -32.69 10.23
C LYS A 163 -17.98 -32.06 11.57
N LYS A 164 -18.13 -30.73 11.59
CA LYS A 164 -18.62 -29.97 12.75
C LYS A 164 -19.55 -28.85 12.30
N VAL A 165 -20.37 -28.35 13.21
CA VAL A 165 -21.19 -27.18 12.96
C VAL A 165 -20.24 -25.96 12.77
N VAL A 166 -20.37 -25.30 11.64
CA VAL A 166 -19.63 -24.06 11.34
C VAL A 166 -20.56 -22.89 11.63
N PRO A 167 -20.18 -21.98 12.53
CA PRO A 167 -20.99 -20.81 12.84
C PRO A 167 -21.09 -19.88 11.63
N VAL A 168 -22.30 -19.38 11.39
CA VAL A 168 -22.54 -18.35 10.37
C VAL A 168 -22.41 -16.98 11.04
N SER A 169 -21.46 -16.18 10.59
CA SER A 169 -21.30 -14.81 11.07
C SER A 169 -22.29 -13.88 10.38
N THR A 170 -22.85 -12.96 11.14
CA THR A 170 -23.69 -11.88 10.62
C THR A 170 -22.93 -10.57 10.69
N TYR A 171 -23.05 -9.77 9.64
CA TYR A 171 -22.38 -8.47 9.54
C TYR A 171 -23.38 -7.36 9.27
N PRO A 172 -23.09 -6.10 9.65
CA PRO A 172 -23.90 -4.97 9.25
C PRO A 172 -24.02 -4.93 7.72
N THR A 173 -25.23 -4.79 7.18
CA THR A 173 -25.44 -4.64 5.74
C THR A 173 -24.87 -3.30 5.27
N PRO A 174 -23.91 -3.27 4.35
CA PRO A 174 -23.40 -2.03 3.79
C PRO A 174 -24.50 -1.22 3.10
N LYS A 175 -24.36 0.09 3.08
CA LYS A 175 -25.33 0.98 2.44
C LYS A 175 -24.58 1.96 1.54
N PRO A 176 -25.05 2.17 0.28
CA PRO A 176 -24.56 3.28 -0.51
C PRO A 176 -24.77 4.61 0.23
N PRO A 177 -23.98 5.64 -0.01
CA PRO A 177 -24.20 6.96 0.57
C PRO A 177 -25.52 7.55 0.08
N ALA A 178 -26.11 8.47 0.85
CA ALA A 178 -27.37 9.12 0.49
C ALA A 178 -27.25 10.06 -0.74
N GLY A 179 -26.03 10.46 -1.08
CA GLY A 179 -25.65 11.27 -2.23
C GLY A 179 -24.15 11.10 -2.50
N ALA A 180 -23.62 11.77 -3.51
CA ALA A 180 -22.19 11.74 -3.73
C ALA A 180 -21.44 12.36 -2.55
N ALA A 181 -20.37 11.70 -2.09
CA ALA A 181 -19.56 12.13 -0.97
C ALA A 181 -18.07 11.92 -1.30
N VAL A 182 -17.24 12.91 -0.98
CA VAL A 182 -15.82 12.90 -1.27
C VAL A 182 -15.01 12.55 -0.03
N GLY A 183 -14.18 11.52 -0.12
CA GLY A 183 -13.21 11.13 0.90
C GLY A 183 -11.78 11.37 0.41
N ILE A 184 -11.01 12.20 1.11
CA ILE A 184 -9.61 12.48 0.75
C ILE A 184 -8.68 11.90 1.79
N VAL A 185 -7.65 11.18 1.35
CA VAL A 185 -6.48 10.85 2.16
C VAL A 185 -5.31 11.68 1.67
N ASN A 186 -4.69 12.44 2.57
CA ASN A 186 -3.63 13.36 2.20
C ASN A 186 -2.30 12.64 1.94
N LYS A 187 -1.73 12.84 0.76
CA LYS A 187 -0.35 12.55 0.41
C LYS A 187 0.30 13.84 -0.06
N THR A 188 1.00 14.50 0.85
CA THR A 188 1.66 15.78 0.57
C THR A 188 2.66 15.63 -0.58
N GLY A 189 2.64 16.58 -1.51
CA GLY A 189 3.55 16.60 -2.67
C GLY A 189 3.25 15.54 -3.74
N ALA A 190 2.14 14.80 -3.65
CA ALA A 190 1.79 13.83 -4.66
C ALA A 190 1.58 14.46 -6.03
N VAL A 191 2.36 14.04 -7.02
CA VAL A 191 2.24 14.50 -8.42
C VAL A 191 1.08 13.82 -9.13
N GLN A 192 0.66 12.66 -8.64
CA GLN A 192 -0.53 11.93 -9.09
C GLN A 192 -1.49 11.70 -7.92
N SER A 193 -2.78 11.69 -8.22
CA SER A 193 -3.85 11.33 -7.31
C SER A 193 -4.47 10.00 -7.74
N VAL A 194 -4.64 9.09 -6.79
CA VAL A 194 -5.41 7.85 -7.00
C VAL A 194 -6.87 8.15 -6.72
N ILE A 195 -7.70 8.04 -7.75
CA ILE A 195 -9.13 8.33 -7.73
C ILE A 195 -9.90 7.02 -7.81
N ASP A 196 -10.95 6.87 -7.01
CA ASP A 196 -11.90 5.77 -7.11
C ASP A 196 -13.33 6.28 -6.87
N VAL A 197 -14.20 6.08 -7.86
CA VAL A 197 -15.64 6.33 -7.74
C VAL A 197 -16.31 5.00 -7.44
N THR A 198 -16.79 4.80 -6.21
CA THR A 198 -17.16 3.48 -5.70
C THR A 198 -18.41 3.48 -4.82
N TYR A 199 -19.06 2.34 -4.74
CA TYR A 199 -20.20 2.10 -3.82
C TYR A 199 -20.46 0.59 -3.69
N PRO A 200 -21.10 0.13 -2.59
CA PRO A 200 -21.53 -1.26 -2.45
C PRO A 200 -22.70 -1.59 -3.39
N VAL A 201 -22.64 -2.77 -3.99
CA VAL A 201 -23.64 -3.27 -4.95
C VAL A 201 -24.30 -4.55 -4.42
N ASN A 202 -25.63 -4.62 -4.54
CA ASN A 202 -26.37 -5.83 -4.23
C ASN A 202 -26.56 -6.69 -5.49
N MET A 203 -25.57 -7.50 -5.81
CA MET A 203 -25.55 -8.39 -6.96
C MET A 203 -25.01 -9.76 -6.55
N LYS A 204 -25.82 -10.81 -6.77
CA LYS A 204 -25.38 -12.20 -6.56
C LYS A 204 -24.86 -12.80 -7.86
N GLN A 205 -23.92 -13.71 -7.74
CA GLN A 205 -23.44 -14.50 -8.88
C GLN A 205 -24.57 -15.34 -9.47
N GLY A 206 -24.59 -15.44 -10.80
CA GLY A 206 -25.62 -16.15 -11.53
C GLY A 206 -26.97 -15.44 -11.64
N SER A 207 -27.07 -14.18 -11.16
CA SER A 207 -28.28 -13.39 -11.32
C SER A 207 -28.54 -13.03 -12.80
N PRO A 208 -29.82 -12.83 -13.21
CA PRO A 208 -30.17 -12.53 -14.60
C PRO A 208 -29.51 -11.26 -15.17
N ASP A 209 -29.19 -10.29 -14.31
CA ASP A 209 -28.57 -9.01 -14.70
C ASP A 209 -27.04 -9.09 -14.78
N GLU A 210 -26.42 -10.15 -14.27
CA GLU A 210 -24.96 -10.22 -14.11
C GLU A 210 -24.24 -10.13 -15.46
N ILE A 211 -24.68 -10.90 -16.47
CA ILE A 211 -24.03 -10.87 -17.81
C ILE A 211 -24.24 -9.51 -18.48
N LYS A 212 -25.44 -8.95 -18.38
CA LYS A 212 -25.74 -7.61 -18.90
C LYS A 212 -24.87 -6.54 -18.25
N LEU A 213 -24.68 -6.62 -16.93
CA LEU A 213 -23.82 -5.69 -16.20
C LEU A 213 -22.34 -5.91 -16.54
N LYS A 214 -21.89 -7.15 -16.79
CA LYS A 214 -20.53 -7.42 -17.30
C LYS A 214 -20.28 -6.74 -18.63
N VAL A 215 -21.25 -6.80 -19.57
CA VAL A 215 -21.17 -6.09 -20.85
C VAL A 215 -21.13 -4.58 -20.64
N ALA A 216 -22.04 -4.03 -19.81
CA ALA A 216 -22.10 -2.61 -19.52
C ALA A 216 -20.79 -2.08 -18.89
N ASN A 217 -20.27 -2.78 -17.88
CA ASN A 217 -19.02 -2.42 -17.22
C ASN A 217 -17.83 -2.51 -18.18
N GLY A 218 -17.81 -3.53 -19.03
CA GLY A 218 -16.75 -3.69 -19.99
C GLY A 218 -16.68 -2.57 -21.03
N ILE A 219 -17.82 -2.13 -21.51
CA ILE A 219 -17.92 -0.96 -22.39
C ILE A 219 -17.48 0.31 -21.65
N LEU A 220 -17.80 0.44 -20.37
CA LEU A 220 -17.38 1.60 -19.56
C LEU A 220 -15.87 1.63 -19.36
N GLY A 221 -15.29 0.57 -18.83
CA GLY A 221 -13.87 0.59 -18.44
C GLY A 221 -13.22 -0.80 -18.34
N GLY A 222 -13.68 -1.78 -19.15
CA GLY A 222 -13.17 -3.16 -19.12
C GLY A 222 -11.83 -3.39 -19.84
N GLY A 223 -11.09 -2.35 -20.17
CA GLY A 223 -9.78 -2.45 -20.84
C GLY A 223 -9.45 -1.21 -21.65
N SER A 224 -8.43 -1.30 -22.50
CA SER A 224 -7.96 -0.16 -23.31
C SER A 224 -8.97 0.36 -24.34
N THR A 225 -9.95 -0.43 -24.72
CA THR A 225 -11.05 -0.03 -25.61
C THR A 225 -12.25 0.55 -24.84
N GLY A 226 -12.24 0.51 -23.50
CA GLY A 226 -13.28 1.06 -22.65
C GLY A 226 -13.35 2.59 -22.72
N ARG A 227 -14.55 3.14 -22.53
CA ARG A 227 -14.80 4.60 -22.62
C ARG A 227 -13.92 5.40 -21.67
N LEU A 228 -13.69 4.91 -20.44
CA LEU A 228 -12.85 5.59 -19.44
C LEU A 228 -11.40 5.71 -19.92
N PHE A 229 -10.85 4.62 -20.46
CA PHE A 229 -9.50 4.62 -20.98
C PHE A 229 -9.36 5.57 -22.19
N GLN A 230 -10.28 5.46 -23.15
CA GLN A 230 -10.29 6.31 -24.34
C GLN A 230 -10.47 7.80 -24.01
N ASN A 231 -11.27 8.11 -23.00
CA ASN A 231 -11.50 9.49 -22.56
C ASN A 231 -10.28 10.04 -21.79
N LEU A 232 -9.91 9.42 -20.65
CA LEU A 232 -8.94 9.99 -19.74
C LEU A 232 -7.49 9.85 -20.20
N ARG A 233 -7.16 8.76 -20.90
CA ARG A 233 -5.82 8.53 -21.42
C ARG A 233 -5.64 9.06 -22.83
N GLU A 234 -6.42 8.55 -23.78
CA GLU A 234 -6.16 8.83 -25.20
C GLU A 234 -6.58 10.26 -25.59
N THR A 235 -7.70 10.76 -25.05
CA THR A 235 -8.20 12.10 -25.37
C THR A 235 -7.54 13.19 -24.53
N HIS A 236 -7.42 12.96 -23.22
CA HIS A 236 -6.98 13.99 -22.27
C HIS A 236 -5.54 13.85 -21.78
N ALA A 237 -4.94 12.67 -21.90
CA ALA A 237 -3.59 12.35 -21.41
C ALA A 237 -3.37 12.68 -19.91
N TRP A 238 -4.40 12.55 -19.06
CA TRP A 238 -4.32 12.83 -17.63
C TRP A 238 -3.86 11.63 -16.80
N THR A 239 -3.91 10.43 -17.37
CA THR A 239 -3.60 9.16 -16.70
C THR A 239 -2.94 8.17 -17.66
N TYR A 240 -2.24 7.18 -17.13
CA TYR A 240 -1.78 6.01 -17.89
C TYR A 240 -2.91 5.00 -18.16
N GLY A 241 -4.02 5.10 -17.43
CA GLY A 241 -5.20 4.26 -17.64
C GLY A 241 -6.31 4.58 -16.64
N SER A 242 -7.55 4.37 -17.10
CA SER A 242 -8.76 4.46 -16.27
C SER A 242 -9.66 3.29 -16.59
N TYR A 243 -10.12 2.62 -15.55
CA TYR A 243 -10.83 1.35 -15.65
C TYR A 243 -12.04 1.32 -14.74
N SER A 244 -12.98 0.40 -15.03
CA SER A 244 -14.07 0.09 -14.11
C SER A 244 -14.19 -1.41 -13.88
N SER A 245 -14.65 -1.75 -12.70
CA SER A 245 -14.91 -3.13 -12.31
C SER A 245 -16.16 -3.22 -11.45
N PHE A 246 -16.80 -4.38 -11.43
CA PHE A 246 -17.77 -4.68 -10.40
C PHE A 246 -17.54 -6.09 -9.85
N ARG A 247 -17.88 -6.27 -8.60
CA ARG A 247 -17.82 -7.54 -7.89
C ARG A 247 -19.20 -7.91 -7.40
N SER A 248 -19.65 -9.11 -7.72
CA SER A 248 -20.83 -9.74 -7.10
C SER A 248 -20.45 -10.44 -5.81
N ASP A 249 -21.40 -10.56 -4.88
CA ASP A 249 -21.19 -11.22 -3.59
C ASP A 249 -22.49 -11.86 -3.09
N GLU A 250 -22.37 -12.90 -2.25
CA GLU A 250 -23.52 -13.55 -1.64
C GLU A 250 -24.12 -12.74 -0.47
N LEU A 251 -23.29 -11.92 0.17
CA LEU A 251 -23.76 -11.02 1.22
C LEU A 251 -24.54 -9.84 0.59
N PRO A 252 -25.67 -9.44 1.17
CA PRO A 252 -26.39 -8.26 0.70
C PRO A 252 -25.49 -7.02 0.71
N TYR A 253 -25.33 -6.38 -0.45
CA TYR A 253 -24.39 -5.27 -0.67
C TYR A 253 -22.91 -5.60 -0.34
N GLY A 254 -22.55 -6.88 -0.32
CA GLY A 254 -21.16 -7.33 -0.21
C GLY A 254 -20.38 -7.11 -1.51
N GLY A 255 -21.04 -7.01 -2.65
CA GLY A 255 -20.44 -6.61 -3.91
C GLY A 255 -20.07 -5.13 -3.94
N SER A 256 -19.31 -4.71 -4.96
CA SER A 256 -18.91 -3.32 -5.16
C SER A 256 -18.80 -2.98 -6.64
N PHE A 257 -19.02 -1.71 -6.96
CA PHE A 257 -18.59 -1.08 -8.19
C PHE A 257 -17.42 -0.15 -7.90
N SER A 258 -16.50 -0.03 -8.86
CA SER A 258 -15.35 0.86 -8.78
C SER A 258 -15.01 1.37 -10.17
N ALA A 259 -14.77 2.68 -10.31
CA ALA A 259 -14.19 3.30 -11.50
C ALA A 259 -12.98 4.12 -11.08
N THR A 260 -11.79 3.74 -11.58
CA THR A 260 -10.50 4.20 -11.04
C THR A 260 -9.68 4.94 -12.09
N ALA A 261 -8.85 5.87 -11.63
CA ALA A 261 -7.81 6.52 -12.42
C ALA A 261 -6.66 6.98 -11.53
N ASN A 262 -5.41 6.76 -11.98
CA ASN A 262 -4.23 7.40 -11.41
C ASN A 262 -3.94 8.65 -12.24
N SER A 263 -4.52 9.78 -11.84
CA SER A 263 -4.49 11.02 -12.63
C SER A 263 -3.45 12.00 -12.11
N THR A 264 -2.89 12.82 -12.99
CA THR A 264 -2.08 13.97 -12.53
C THR A 264 -2.87 14.79 -11.52
N THR A 265 -2.25 15.19 -10.42
CA THR A 265 -2.94 15.87 -9.30
C THR A 265 -3.67 17.14 -9.75
N SER A 266 -3.13 17.88 -10.71
CA SER A 266 -3.76 19.09 -11.27
C SER A 266 -5.07 18.80 -12.01
N ALA A 267 -5.23 17.60 -12.59
CA ALA A 267 -6.41 17.18 -13.38
C ALA A 267 -7.37 16.28 -12.58
N SER A 268 -7.16 16.08 -11.27
CA SER A 268 -7.96 15.15 -10.46
C SER A 268 -9.46 15.44 -10.53
N ASP A 269 -9.87 16.69 -10.40
CA ASP A 269 -11.28 17.10 -10.46
C ASP A 269 -11.88 16.97 -11.85
N SER A 270 -11.10 17.19 -12.89
CA SER A 270 -11.51 16.97 -14.28
C SER A 270 -11.66 15.48 -14.58
N SER A 271 -10.76 14.65 -14.06
CA SER A 271 -10.84 13.19 -14.20
C SER A 271 -12.10 12.63 -13.53
N VAL A 272 -12.42 13.08 -12.31
CA VAL A 272 -13.69 12.72 -11.65
C VAL A 272 -14.88 13.14 -12.49
N ALA A 273 -14.88 14.37 -13.02
CA ALA A 273 -15.98 14.86 -13.85
C ALA A 273 -16.20 13.99 -15.10
N GLU A 274 -15.14 13.62 -15.80
CA GLU A 274 -15.24 12.77 -17.00
C GLU A 274 -15.63 11.32 -16.63
N ILE A 275 -15.15 10.73 -15.52
CA ILE A 275 -15.63 9.43 -15.04
C ILE A 275 -17.15 9.47 -14.81
N LEU A 276 -17.63 10.45 -14.06
CA LEU A 276 -19.06 10.59 -13.77
C LEU A 276 -19.89 10.83 -15.05
N LYS A 277 -19.36 11.57 -16.01
CA LYS A 277 -19.97 11.83 -17.30
C LYS A 277 -20.11 10.55 -18.15
N GLU A 278 -19.05 9.73 -18.26
CA GLU A 278 -19.13 8.46 -18.99
C GLU A 278 -20.08 7.47 -18.30
N MET A 279 -20.08 7.41 -16.96
CA MET A 279 -21.08 6.64 -16.20
C MET A 279 -22.51 7.10 -16.52
N ASN A 280 -22.76 8.41 -16.58
CA ASN A 280 -24.08 8.95 -16.92
C ASN A 280 -24.47 8.70 -18.37
N LYS A 281 -23.57 8.86 -19.33
CA LYS A 281 -23.84 8.54 -20.74
C LYS A 281 -24.31 7.10 -20.90
N LEU A 282 -23.68 6.14 -20.24
CA LEU A 282 -24.09 4.73 -20.31
C LEU A 282 -25.51 4.50 -19.78
N ARG A 283 -26.02 5.37 -18.92
CA ARG A 283 -27.37 5.33 -18.35
C ARG A 283 -28.42 6.05 -19.20
N THR A 284 -28.04 6.97 -20.06
CA THR A 284 -28.94 7.88 -20.76
C THR A 284 -28.92 7.72 -22.28
N GLU A 285 -27.86 7.13 -22.82
CA GLU A 285 -27.64 6.98 -24.24
C GLU A 285 -27.51 5.49 -24.62
N LEU A 286 -28.08 5.09 -25.73
CA LEU A 286 -27.88 3.74 -26.27
C LEU A 286 -26.42 3.59 -26.72
N VAL A 287 -25.81 2.47 -26.38
CA VAL A 287 -24.46 2.15 -26.83
C VAL A 287 -24.47 1.92 -28.36
N PRO A 288 -23.52 2.51 -29.10
CA PRO A 288 -23.35 2.23 -30.53
C PRO A 288 -23.15 0.73 -30.79
N ASN A 289 -23.72 0.24 -31.90
CA ASN A 289 -23.72 -1.20 -32.19
C ASN A 289 -22.33 -1.78 -32.38
N ASP A 290 -21.44 -1.03 -33.00
CA ASP A 290 -20.02 -1.42 -33.17
C ASP A 290 -19.29 -1.60 -31.82
N GLN A 291 -19.50 -0.69 -30.87
CA GLN A 291 -18.95 -0.79 -29.52
C GLN A 291 -19.55 -1.98 -28.75
N LEU A 292 -20.87 -2.17 -28.83
CA LEU A 292 -21.53 -3.30 -28.18
C LEU A 292 -21.04 -4.64 -28.76
N GLN A 293 -21.01 -4.79 -30.07
CA GLN A 293 -20.60 -6.03 -30.74
C GLN A 293 -19.10 -6.29 -30.51
N GLY A 294 -18.28 -5.25 -30.57
CA GLY A 294 -16.84 -5.36 -30.29
C GLY A 294 -16.58 -5.95 -28.89
N TYR A 295 -17.30 -5.47 -27.87
CA TYR A 295 -17.13 -5.99 -26.51
C TYR A 295 -17.71 -7.40 -26.32
N LYS A 296 -18.87 -7.72 -26.95
CA LYS A 296 -19.42 -9.08 -26.95
C LYS A 296 -18.44 -10.09 -27.57
N ASN A 297 -17.83 -9.73 -28.69
CA ASN A 297 -16.80 -10.56 -29.35
C ASN A 297 -15.58 -10.78 -28.45
N TYR A 298 -15.13 -9.74 -27.76
CA TYR A 298 -14.04 -9.84 -26.77
C TYR A 298 -14.41 -10.80 -25.62
N MET A 299 -15.61 -10.68 -25.07
CA MET A 299 -16.09 -11.58 -24.01
C MET A 299 -16.19 -13.03 -24.49
N ALA A 300 -16.67 -13.25 -25.71
CA ALA A 300 -16.80 -14.58 -26.30
C ALA A 300 -15.40 -15.21 -26.50
N GLY A 301 -14.46 -14.46 -27.04
CA GLY A 301 -13.08 -14.92 -27.22
C GLY A 301 -12.40 -15.25 -25.90
N THR A 302 -12.50 -14.36 -24.91
CA THR A 302 -11.91 -14.58 -23.56
C THR A 302 -12.54 -15.79 -22.87
N PHE A 303 -13.85 -15.99 -23.00
CA PHE A 303 -14.53 -17.15 -22.44
C PHE A 303 -14.03 -18.44 -23.09
N ALA A 304 -13.96 -18.48 -24.43
CA ALA A 304 -13.50 -19.67 -25.18
C ALA A 304 -12.05 -20.04 -24.82
N LEU A 305 -11.14 -19.07 -24.82
CA LEU A 305 -9.74 -19.27 -24.38
C LEU A 305 -9.65 -19.74 -22.93
N GLY A 306 -10.51 -19.21 -22.05
CA GLY A 306 -10.55 -19.61 -20.65
C GLY A 306 -10.93 -21.08 -20.44
N LEU A 307 -11.67 -21.71 -21.34
CA LEU A 307 -12.05 -23.12 -21.25
C LEU A 307 -10.90 -24.09 -21.49
N GLU A 308 -9.79 -23.66 -22.04
CA GLU A 308 -8.58 -24.45 -22.22
C GLU A 308 -7.86 -24.72 -20.87
N ASP A 309 -8.11 -23.87 -19.86
CA ASP A 309 -7.52 -24.03 -18.52
C ASP A 309 -8.42 -24.92 -17.64
N PRO A 310 -7.95 -26.11 -17.19
CA PRO A 310 -8.69 -26.97 -16.26
C PRO A 310 -9.13 -26.26 -14.96
N ARG A 311 -8.38 -25.27 -14.50
CA ARG A 311 -8.74 -24.45 -13.32
C ARG A 311 -10.04 -23.69 -13.53
N THR A 312 -10.29 -23.21 -14.74
CA THR A 312 -11.53 -22.52 -15.08
C THR A 312 -12.72 -23.46 -14.99
N LEU A 313 -12.59 -24.70 -15.50
CA LEU A 313 -13.64 -25.71 -15.41
C LEU A 313 -13.93 -26.10 -13.96
N ALA A 314 -12.87 -26.33 -13.15
CA ALA A 314 -13.00 -26.58 -11.73
C ALA A 314 -13.74 -25.45 -11.00
N ARG A 315 -13.35 -24.20 -11.25
CA ARG A 315 -13.97 -23.01 -10.69
C ARG A 315 -15.45 -22.89 -11.08
N TYR A 316 -15.81 -23.17 -12.33
CA TYR A 316 -17.20 -23.13 -12.78
C TYR A 316 -18.06 -24.17 -12.05
N ALA A 317 -17.55 -25.39 -11.92
CA ALA A 317 -18.23 -26.45 -11.19
C ALA A 317 -18.44 -26.11 -9.71
N ILE A 318 -17.43 -25.50 -9.05
CA ILE A 318 -17.54 -25.03 -7.68
C ILE A 318 -18.55 -23.87 -7.58
N ASN A 319 -18.50 -22.90 -8.48
CA ASN A 319 -19.39 -21.73 -8.46
C ASN A 319 -20.87 -22.13 -8.61
N GLU A 320 -21.19 -23.05 -9.53
CA GLU A 320 -22.55 -23.53 -9.69
C GLU A 320 -23.12 -24.12 -8.39
N LYS A 321 -22.30 -24.83 -7.63
CA LYS A 321 -22.70 -25.43 -6.35
C LYS A 321 -22.70 -24.44 -5.20
N LYS A 322 -21.60 -23.69 -5.05
CA LYS A 322 -21.39 -22.75 -3.95
C LYS A 322 -22.42 -21.62 -3.96
N TYR A 323 -22.72 -21.08 -5.14
CA TYR A 323 -23.60 -19.92 -5.32
C TYR A 323 -25.01 -20.31 -5.79
N ASN A 324 -25.32 -21.61 -5.81
CA ASN A 324 -26.61 -22.13 -6.27
C ASN A 324 -27.03 -21.52 -7.63
N MET A 325 -26.08 -21.46 -8.56
CA MET A 325 -26.29 -20.88 -9.89
C MET A 325 -27.15 -21.83 -10.76
N PRO A 326 -27.82 -21.32 -11.81
CA PRO A 326 -28.44 -22.17 -12.80
C PRO A 326 -27.44 -23.18 -13.37
N LYS A 327 -27.81 -24.47 -13.44
CA LYS A 327 -26.93 -25.56 -13.92
C LYS A 327 -26.46 -25.38 -15.37
N ASP A 328 -27.13 -24.58 -16.14
CA ASP A 328 -26.84 -24.29 -17.53
C ASP A 328 -26.22 -22.88 -17.72
N TYR A 329 -25.85 -22.20 -16.64
CA TYR A 329 -25.30 -20.84 -16.68
C TYR A 329 -24.10 -20.73 -17.62
N TYR A 330 -23.07 -21.54 -17.39
CA TYR A 330 -21.87 -21.53 -18.24
C TYR A 330 -22.11 -22.17 -19.61
N LYS A 331 -23.00 -23.15 -19.72
CA LYS A 331 -23.39 -23.73 -20.99
C LYS A 331 -24.04 -22.71 -21.92
N ASN A 332 -24.87 -21.83 -21.36
CA ASN A 332 -25.59 -20.79 -22.12
C ASN A 332 -24.85 -19.45 -22.13
N TYR A 333 -23.65 -19.36 -21.56
CA TYR A 333 -22.94 -18.09 -21.34
C TYR A 333 -22.80 -17.28 -22.63
N LEU A 334 -22.26 -17.88 -23.70
CA LEU A 334 -22.08 -17.21 -25.01
C LEU A 334 -23.42 -16.78 -25.62
N LYS A 335 -24.44 -17.62 -25.55
CA LYS A 335 -25.80 -17.29 -26.00
C LYS A 335 -26.35 -16.09 -25.24
N ASN A 336 -26.15 -16.06 -23.93
CA ASN A 336 -26.64 -14.97 -23.10
C ASN A 336 -25.85 -13.67 -23.34
N VAL A 337 -24.54 -13.74 -23.59
CA VAL A 337 -23.74 -12.57 -24.02
C VAL A 337 -24.24 -12.04 -25.34
N GLU A 338 -24.47 -12.92 -26.34
CA GLU A 338 -24.94 -12.52 -27.66
C GLU A 338 -26.34 -11.88 -27.63
N ALA A 339 -27.20 -12.33 -26.75
CA ALA A 339 -28.55 -11.80 -26.58
C ALA A 339 -28.63 -10.41 -25.96
N VAL A 340 -27.52 -9.89 -25.36
CA VAL A 340 -27.50 -8.55 -24.72
C VAL A 340 -27.70 -7.46 -25.78
N THR A 341 -28.71 -6.61 -25.58
CA THR A 341 -29.02 -5.47 -26.43
C THR A 341 -28.47 -4.15 -25.86
N ALA A 342 -28.41 -3.10 -26.69
CA ALA A 342 -28.04 -1.75 -26.19
C ALA A 342 -29.06 -1.23 -25.16
N GLN A 343 -30.32 -1.63 -25.26
CA GLN A 343 -31.37 -1.32 -24.29
C GLN A 343 -31.07 -2.02 -22.94
N ASP A 344 -30.71 -3.30 -22.98
CA ASP A 344 -30.32 -4.04 -21.76
C ASP A 344 -29.12 -3.38 -21.03
N VAL A 345 -28.11 -2.94 -21.79
CA VAL A 345 -26.94 -2.21 -21.24
C VAL A 345 -27.41 -0.94 -20.54
N MET A 346 -28.25 -0.15 -21.16
CA MET A 346 -28.76 1.09 -20.56
C MET A 346 -29.60 0.82 -19.31
N GLU A 347 -30.44 -0.22 -19.29
CA GLU A 347 -31.29 -0.58 -18.16
C GLU A 347 -30.46 -1.05 -16.94
N VAL A 348 -29.49 -1.94 -17.15
CA VAL A 348 -28.62 -2.38 -16.06
C VAL A 348 -27.70 -1.25 -15.59
N ALA A 349 -27.28 -0.35 -16.49
CA ALA A 349 -26.53 0.83 -16.09
C ALA A 349 -27.38 1.76 -15.21
N LYS A 350 -28.65 2.00 -15.54
CA LYS A 350 -29.56 2.76 -14.66
C LYS A 350 -29.71 2.15 -13.28
N LYS A 351 -29.74 0.82 -13.21
CA LYS A 351 -29.96 0.08 -11.96
C LYS A 351 -28.72 -0.03 -11.09
N TYR A 352 -27.55 -0.25 -11.67
CA TYR A 352 -26.34 -0.64 -10.95
C TYR A 352 -25.17 0.34 -11.09
N ILE A 353 -25.15 1.21 -12.11
CA ILE A 353 -24.12 2.27 -12.25
C ILE A 353 -24.72 3.59 -11.78
N THR A 354 -24.48 3.93 -10.50
CA THR A 354 -25.20 4.99 -9.79
C THR A 354 -24.28 6.12 -9.32
N PRO A 355 -23.76 6.96 -10.24
CA PRO A 355 -22.79 8.02 -9.91
C PRO A 355 -23.31 9.05 -8.91
N GLY A 356 -24.62 9.25 -8.81
CA GLY A 356 -25.22 10.22 -7.87
C GLY A 356 -25.24 9.78 -6.41
N VAL A 357 -24.93 8.50 -6.12
CA VAL A 357 -24.88 7.93 -4.76
C VAL A 357 -23.55 7.17 -4.57
N ALA A 358 -22.45 7.81 -4.90
CA ALA A 358 -21.11 7.21 -4.87
C ALA A 358 -20.21 7.88 -3.85
N TYR A 359 -19.29 7.10 -3.27
CA TYR A 359 -18.09 7.65 -2.65
C TYR A 359 -17.07 7.96 -3.74
N ILE A 360 -16.51 9.15 -3.70
CA ILE A 360 -15.40 9.58 -4.55
C ILE A 360 -14.19 9.66 -3.64
N THR A 361 -13.34 8.63 -3.66
CA THR A 361 -12.14 8.62 -2.84
C THR A 361 -10.96 9.14 -3.63
N VAL A 362 -10.13 9.97 -3.01
CA VAL A 362 -8.94 10.53 -3.63
C VAL A 362 -7.77 10.46 -2.64
N ALA A 363 -6.73 9.71 -3.00
CA ALA A 363 -5.45 9.78 -2.31
C ALA A 363 -4.51 10.71 -3.10
N GLY A 364 -4.14 11.86 -2.53
CA GLY A 364 -3.37 12.88 -3.22
C GLY A 364 -3.11 14.10 -2.34
N ASP A 365 -2.48 15.15 -2.90
CA ASP A 365 -2.18 16.37 -2.15
C ASP A 365 -3.45 17.20 -1.89
N LYS A 366 -3.91 17.15 -0.62
CA LYS A 366 -5.16 17.83 -0.22
C LYS A 366 -5.12 19.34 -0.49
N LYS A 367 -3.95 19.99 -0.43
CA LYS A 367 -3.81 21.43 -0.69
C LYS A 367 -4.19 21.77 -2.13
N MET A 368 -3.94 20.86 -3.08
CA MET A 368 -4.23 21.04 -4.49
C MET A 368 -5.66 20.62 -4.87
N ILE A 369 -6.22 19.61 -4.19
CA ILE A 369 -7.45 18.95 -4.64
C ILE A 369 -8.69 19.28 -3.82
N ALA A 370 -8.58 19.53 -2.50
CA ALA A 370 -9.74 19.55 -1.61
C ALA A 370 -10.81 20.57 -2.02
N GLU A 371 -10.42 21.80 -2.35
CA GLU A 371 -11.37 22.84 -2.79
C GLU A 371 -12.06 22.47 -4.10
N LYS A 372 -11.29 21.95 -5.07
CA LYS A 372 -11.82 21.56 -6.38
C LYS A 372 -12.81 20.40 -6.30
N MET A 373 -12.64 19.52 -5.31
CA MET A 373 -13.50 18.35 -5.10
C MET A 373 -14.86 18.70 -4.49
N LYS A 374 -15.03 19.84 -3.83
CA LYS A 374 -16.30 20.27 -3.21
C LYS A 374 -17.47 20.33 -4.20
N LYS A 375 -17.22 20.52 -5.49
CA LYS A 375 -18.26 20.53 -6.53
C LYS A 375 -18.96 19.17 -6.71
N PHE A 376 -18.37 18.07 -6.23
CA PHE A 376 -18.94 16.73 -6.34
C PHE A 376 -19.71 16.27 -5.09
N GLY A 377 -19.56 16.97 -3.98
CA GLY A 377 -20.24 16.64 -2.72
C GLY A 377 -19.47 17.12 -1.50
N PRO A 378 -19.97 16.82 -0.30
CA PRO A 378 -19.28 17.14 0.96
C PRO A 378 -17.93 16.40 1.00
N VAL A 379 -16.87 17.17 1.32
CA VAL A 379 -15.49 16.65 1.42
C VAL A 379 -15.17 16.33 2.86
N THR A 380 -14.68 15.12 3.11
CA THR A 380 -14.16 14.68 4.40
C THR A 380 -12.71 14.20 4.23
N ILE A 381 -11.84 14.67 5.12
CA ILE A 381 -10.43 14.22 5.14
C ILE A 381 -10.31 13.05 6.10
N TYR A 382 -9.59 12.02 5.69
CA TYR A 382 -9.37 10.81 6.47
C TYR A 382 -7.87 10.56 6.67
N ASP A 383 -7.54 9.93 7.80
CA ASP A 383 -6.23 9.29 7.98
C ASP A 383 -6.17 7.92 7.28
N LEU A 384 -5.01 7.27 7.30
CA LEU A 384 -4.78 5.95 6.69
C LEU A 384 -5.62 4.81 7.30
N ASN A 385 -6.17 5.03 8.49
CA ASN A 385 -7.04 4.09 9.21
C ASN A 385 -8.53 4.43 9.03
N GLY A 386 -8.84 5.42 8.17
CA GLY A 386 -10.21 5.88 7.91
C GLY A 386 -10.85 6.58 9.12
N ASN A 387 -10.06 7.21 9.97
CA ASN A 387 -10.59 8.14 10.97
C ASN A 387 -10.71 9.52 10.33
N ILE A 388 -11.76 10.25 10.69
CA ILE A 388 -11.95 11.62 10.21
C ILE A 388 -10.86 12.50 10.83
N VAL A 389 -10.06 13.12 9.98
CA VAL A 389 -9.12 14.15 10.39
C VAL A 389 -9.90 15.45 10.52
N LYS A 390 -10.05 15.94 11.74
CA LYS A 390 -10.61 17.27 11.97
C LYS A 390 -9.59 18.29 11.47
N ASP A 391 -9.96 19.06 10.47
CA ASP A 391 -9.17 20.22 10.04
C ASP A 391 -9.30 21.27 11.16
N THR A 392 -8.49 21.09 12.21
CA THR A 392 -8.33 22.15 13.21
C THR A 392 -7.43 23.18 12.53
N PRO A 393 -7.89 24.42 12.30
CA PRO A 393 -7.01 25.45 11.78
C PRO A 393 -5.74 25.48 12.61
N PRO A 394 -4.56 25.65 11.98
CA PRO A 394 -3.34 25.85 12.75
C PRO A 394 -3.54 26.99 13.74
N ALA A 395 -2.85 26.93 14.86
CA ALA A 395 -2.89 28.01 15.84
C ALA A 395 -2.58 29.36 15.14
N ALA A 396 -3.26 30.43 15.55
CA ALA A 396 -2.99 31.75 15.00
C ALA A 396 -1.51 32.10 15.24
N MET A 397 -0.84 32.59 14.20
CA MET A 397 0.55 33.00 14.29
C MET A 397 0.71 34.13 15.32
N PRO A 398 1.58 33.99 16.32
CA PRO A 398 1.94 35.08 17.20
C PRO A 398 2.66 36.19 16.38
N SER A 399 2.28 37.44 16.58
CA SER A 399 2.79 38.58 15.83
C SER A 399 4.27 38.92 16.08
N ASN A 400 4.89 38.30 17.09
CA ASN A 400 6.26 38.63 17.56
C ASN A 400 7.27 37.49 17.32
N ILE A 401 6.97 36.49 16.52
CA ILE A 401 7.85 35.36 16.21
C ILE A 401 8.49 35.54 14.83
N SER A 402 9.81 35.36 14.76
CA SER A 402 10.58 35.34 13.51
C SER A 402 11.09 33.93 13.19
N ALA A 403 11.37 33.65 11.91
CA ALA A 403 12.00 32.40 11.49
C ALA A 403 13.33 32.16 12.24
N THR A 404 14.14 33.20 12.40
CA THR A 404 15.40 33.15 13.15
C THR A 404 15.20 32.76 14.60
N SER A 405 14.17 33.30 15.29
CA SER A 405 13.91 32.96 16.70
C SER A 405 13.42 31.52 16.86
N ILE A 406 12.74 30.96 15.86
CA ILE A 406 12.30 29.56 15.86
C ILE A 406 13.50 28.60 15.73
N VAL A 407 14.38 28.87 14.76
CA VAL A 407 15.61 28.08 14.59
C VAL A 407 16.50 28.20 15.85
N GLN A 408 16.64 29.40 16.43
CA GLN A 408 17.37 29.57 17.68
C GLN A 408 16.74 28.77 18.83
N LYS A 409 15.40 28.76 18.94
CA LYS A 409 14.70 27.94 19.95
C LYS A 409 15.02 26.45 19.80
N HIS A 410 15.17 25.93 18.58
CA HIS A 410 15.60 24.54 18.36
C HIS A 410 17.04 24.32 18.83
N ILE A 411 17.95 25.20 18.50
CA ILE A 411 19.34 25.13 18.96
C ILE A 411 19.38 25.12 20.49
N ASP A 412 18.60 25.97 21.14
CA ASP A 412 18.52 26.04 22.61
C ASP A 412 17.93 24.76 23.20
N ALA A 413 16.87 24.21 22.57
CA ALA A 413 16.24 22.96 22.99
C ALA A 413 17.16 21.74 22.84
N THR A 414 18.12 21.77 21.91
CA THR A 414 19.08 20.70 21.65
C THR A 414 20.41 20.85 22.40
N GLY A 415 20.53 21.84 23.30
CA GLY A 415 21.71 22.01 24.20
C GLY A 415 22.32 23.40 24.18
N GLY A 416 21.90 24.25 23.23
CA GLY A 416 22.34 25.65 23.10
C GLY A 416 23.60 25.83 22.26
N THR A 417 23.74 27.02 21.70
CA THR A 417 24.87 27.40 20.82
C THR A 417 26.22 27.11 21.41
N ALA A 418 26.40 27.40 22.73
CA ALA A 418 27.69 27.21 23.39
C ALA A 418 28.10 25.72 23.54
N ALA A 419 27.15 24.81 23.66
CA ALA A 419 27.43 23.37 23.72
C ALA A 419 27.80 22.85 22.32
N TRP A 420 27.06 23.23 21.29
CA TRP A 420 27.34 22.87 19.89
C TRP A 420 28.72 23.39 19.43
N GLN A 421 29.09 24.60 19.78
CA GLN A 421 30.40 25.20 19.42
C GLN A 421 31.61 24.47 20.09
N LYS A 422 31.39 23.66 21.12
CA LYS A 422 32.45 22.85 21.75
C LYS A 422 32.64 21.49 21.08
N VAL A 423 31.80 21.14 20.11
CA VAL A 423 31.90 19.88 19.36
C VAL A 423 32.97 20.03 18.28
N ASN A 424 34.12 19.38 18.45
CA ASN A 424 35.19 19.35 17.46
C ASN A 424 35.07 18.17 16.48
N ASP A 425 34.57 17.03 16.97
CA ASP A 425 34.23 15.87 16.18
C ASP A 425 33.01 15.14 16.76
N MET A 426 32.28 14.46 15.91
CA MET A 426 31.07 13.69 16.25
C MET A 426 30.98 12.45 15.38
N ILE A 427 30.75 11.31 15.99
CA ILE A 427 30.46 10.05 15.32
C ILE A 427 29.05 9.63 15.71
N MET A 428 28.14 9.55 14.73
CA MET A 428 26.77 9.08 14.91
C MET A 428 26.58 7.77 14.16
N VAL A 429 26.08 6.75 14.83
CA VAL A 429 25.77 5.46 14.21
C VAL A 429 24.27 5.23 14.29
N MET A 430 23.64 5.09 13.13
CA MET A 430 22.25 4.75 12.97
C MET A 430 22.11 3.34 12.42
N ASN A 431 21.11 2.61 12.89
CA ASN A 431 20.77 1.28 12.38
C ASN A 431 19.43 1.32 11.67
N MET A 432 19.36 0.65 10.53
CA MET A 432 18.11 0.34 9.87
C MET A 432 18.03 -1.14 9.53
N GLU A 433 16.83 -1.65 9.35
CA GLU A 433 16.59 -3.00 8.90
C GLU A 433 15.85 -2.96 7.55
N MET A 434 16.43 -3.57 6.52
CA MET A 434 15.84 -3.68 5.20
C MET A 434 15.84 -5.14 4.75
N GLN A 435 14.66 -5.69 4.46
CA GLN A 435 14.47 -7.10 4.04
C GLN A 435 15.12 -8.12 5.00
N GLY A 436 15.10 -7.85 6.31
CA GLY A 436 15.70 -8.71 7.33
C GLY A 436 17.21 -8.56 7.51
N MET A 437 17.87 -7.68 6.75
CA MET A 437 19.28 -7.37 6.86
C MET A 437 19.50 -6.08 7.65
N LYS A 438 20.46 -6.11 8.58
CA LYS A 438 20.86 -4.92 9.33
C LYS A 438 21.85 -4.10 8.52
N ILE A 439 21.55 -2.83 8.37
CA ILE A 439 22.41 -1.82 7.75
C ILE A 439 22.80 -0.82 8.82
N ASN A 440 24.08 -0.55 8.94
CA ASN A 440 24.64 0.48 9.84
C ASN A 440 25.05 1.68 8.99
N ILE A 441 24.61 2.87 9.37
CA ILE A 441 25.02 4.13 8.77
C ILE A 441 25.83 4.89 9.80
N SER A 442 27.14 5.00 9.57
CA SER A 442 28.04 5.77 10.43
C SER A 442 28.32 7.11 9.77
N THR A 443 27.95 8.19 10.44
CA THR A 443 28.28 9.56 10.02
C THR A 443 29.30 10.16 10.98
N THR A 444 30.49 10.42 10.48
CA THR A 444 31.56 11.11 11.22
C THR A 444 31.71 12.53 10.69
N ARG A 445 31.59 13.52 11.57
CA ARG A 445 31.84 14.93 11.25
C ARG A 445 33.00 15.46 12.06
N LYS A 446 33.81 16.34 11.49
CA LYS A 446 34.91 17.02 12.18
C LYS A 446 34.99 18.49 11.76
N ALA A 447 35.14 19.37 12.75
CA ALA A 447 35.27 20.79 12.52
C ALA A 447 36.53 21.12 11.67
N PRO A 448 36.46 22.14 10.78
CA PRO A 448 35.32 23.03 10.60
C PRO A 448 34.17 22.43 9.75
N ASN A 449 34.46 21.55 8.78
CA ASN A 449 33.48 21.05 7.80
C ASN A 449 33.93 19.77 7.09
N LYS A 450 34.49 18.79 7.80
CA LYS A 450 34.85 17.47 7.25
C LYS A 450 33.76 16.44 7.56
N MET A 451 33.49 15.55 6.61
CA MET A 451 32.47 14.52 6.76
C MET A 451 32.88 13.19 6.12
N LEU A 452 32.55 12.09 6.81
CA LEU A 452 32.56 10.72 6.29
C LEU A 452 31.22 10.07 6.63
N VAL A 453 30.52 9.61 5.61
CA VAL A 453 29.36 8.70 5.77
C VAL A 453 29.78 7.32 5.27
N ASP A 454 29.61 6.30 6.07
CA ASP A 454 29.87 4.89 5.71
C ASP A 454 28.61 4.07 5.93
N VAL A 455 28.03 3.57 4.83
CA VAL A 455 26.89 2.67 4.84
C VAL A 455 27.42 1.24 4.80
N ASN A 456 27.22 0.50 5.88
CA ASN A 456 27.80 -0.82 6.08
C ASN A 456 26.74 -1.88 6.29
N MET A 457 26.89 -3.04 5.64
CA MET A 457 26.04 -4.20 5.79
C MET A 457 26.90 -5.45 6.05
N MET A 458 26.64 -6.15 7.14
CA MET A 458 27.37 -7.38 7.55
C MET A 458 28.89 -7.21 7.59
N GLY A 459 29.39 -6.03 7.97
CA GLY A 459 30.82 -5.73 8.04
C GLY A 459 31.44 -5.23 6.73
N ASN A 460 30.71 -5.19 5.64
CA ASN A 460 31.18 -4.68 4.36
C ASN A 460 30.62 -3.29 4.07
N SER A 461 31.47 -2.34 3.71
CA SER A 461 31.04 -1.01 3.27
C SER A 461 30.40 -1.10 1.89
N LEU A 462 29.13 -0.72 1.80
CA LEU A 462 28.36 -0.66 0.56
C LEU A 462 28.59 0.66 -0.18
N GLN A 463 28.71 1.73 0.59
CA GLN A 463 28.88 3.09 0.08
C GLN A 463 29.63 3.94 1.10
N LYS A 464 30.54 4.77 0.60
CA LYS A 464 31.19 5.83 1.37
C LYS A 464 31.01 7.17 0.68
N ILE A 465 30.76 8.18 1.47
CA ILE A 465 30.78 9.59 1.07
C ILE A 465 31.86 10.26 1.93
N VAL A 466 32.87 10.84 1.30
CA VAL A 466 34.00 11.47 1.99
C VAL A 466 34.11 12.92 1.51
N PHE A 467 34.20 13.85 2.48
CA PHE A 467 34.45 15.25 2.23
C PHE A 467 35.54 15.79 3.17
N ASP A 468 36.63 16.33 2.61
CA ASP A 468 37.82 16.75 3.35
C ASP A 468 37.78 18.23 3.81
N GLY A 469 36.67 18.91 3.50
CA GLY A 469 36.47 20.33 3.75
C GLY A 469 36.59 21.21 2.50
N ASN A 470 37.18 20.69 1.41
CA ASN A 470 37.34 21.42 0.13
C ASN A 470 36.85 20.60 -1.07
N LYS A 471 37.07 19.31 -1.04
CA LYS A 471 36.68 18.37 -2.10
C LYS A 471 36.22 17.04 -1.49
N GLY A 472 35.53 16.25 -2.26
CA GLY A 472 35.07 14.96 -1.80
C GLY A 472 34.81 13.98 -2.92
N TYR A 473 34.40 12.79 -2.51
CA TYR A 473 34.03 11.72 -3.43
C TYR A 473 32.97 10.82 -2.81
N MET A 474 32.26 10.13 -3.68
CA MET A 474 31.43 8.98 -3.33
C MET A 474 32.07 7.72 -3.87
N SER A 475 32.09 6.65 -3.11
CA SER A 475 32.55 5.32 -3.55
C SER A 475 31.56 4.24 -3.13
N GLY A 476 31.35 3.24 -3.99
CA GLY A 476 30.50 2.10 -3.75
C GLY A 476 30.55 1.11 -4.90
N GLN A 477 30.34 -0.18 -4.62
CA GLN A 477 30.35 -1.26 -5.62
C GLN A 477 31.61 -1.28 -6.52
N GLY A 478 32.78 -0.90 -5.95
CA GLY A 478 34.05 -0.85 -6.67
C GLY A 478 34.26 0.38 -7.56
N GLN A 479 33.33 1.32 -7.56
CA GLN A 479 33.45 2.58 -8.30
C GLN A 479 33.72 3.74 -7.35
N LYS A 480 34.46 4.73 -7.83
CA LYS A 480 34.70 6.00 -7.14
C LYS A 480 34.36 7.15 -8.08
N LYS A 481 33.55 8.09 -7.61
CA LYS A 481 33.19 9.31 -8.33
C LYS A 481 33.57 10.51 -7.47
N ASP A 482 34.43 11.38 -7.97
CA ASP A 482 34.75 12.66 -7.33
C ASP A 482 33.56 13.63 -7.51
N PHE A 483 33.37 14.50 -6.52
CA PHE A 483 32.30 15.49 -6.52
C PHE A 483 32.53 16.57 -7.59
N ASP A 484 31.46 16.94 -8.25
CA ASP A 484 31.40 18.15 -9.05
C ASP A 484 31.25 19.39 -8.14
N GLU A 485 31.13 20.58 -8.75
CA GLU A 485 31.01 21.84 -8.00
C GLU A 485 29.71 21.92 -7.17
N LEU A 486 28.61 21.36 -7.68
CA LEU A 486 27.32 21.38 -7.00
C LEU A 486 27.33 20.40 -5.81
N GLU A 487 27.80 19.19 -6.03
CA GLU A 487 27.98 18.16 -4.98
C GLU A 487 28.94 18.67 -3.90
N THR A 488 30.04 19.33 -4.27
CA THR A 488 31.00 19.91 -3.32
C THR A 488 30.33 20.93 -2.41
N LYS A 489 29.51 21.84 -2.94
CA LYS A 489 28.75 22.81 -2.14
C LYS A 489 27.73 22.14 -1.23
N LYS A 490 27.00 21.17 -1.74
CA LYS A 490 26.03 20.39 -0.97
C LYS A 490 26.67 19.73 0.24
N TYR A 491 27.74 18.95 0.04
CA TYR A 491 28.40 18.24 1.13
C TYR A 491 29.18 19.16 2.09
N ALA A 492 29.57 20.35 1.64
CA ALA A 492 30.11 21.37 2.55
C ALA A 492 29.08 21.87 3.58
N ASP A 493 27.83 22.00 3.14
CA ASP A 493 26.71 22.36 4.03
C ASP A 493 26.35 21.20 4.98
N GLU A 494 26.27 19.95 4.46
CA GLU A 494 25.96 18.76 5.24
C GLU A 494 27.04 18.38 6.26
N ALA A 495 28.29 18.80 6.05
CA ALA A 495 29.40 18.55 6.94
C ALA A 495 29.38 19.42 8.22
N ASN A 496 28.51 20.39 8.33
CA ASN A 496 28.34 21.20 9.54
C ASN A 496 27.94 20.32 10.74
N MET A 497 28.43 20.64 11.94
CA MET A 497 28.09 19.90 13.17
C MET A 497 26.61 19.98 13.52
N SER A 498 25.98 21.11 13.27
CA SER A 498 24.54 21.36 13.35
C SER A 498 24.11 22.13 12.10
N GLU A 499 23.13 21.61 11.40
CA GLU A 499 22.53 22.28 10.22
C GLU A 499 21.95 23.64 10.60
N GLU A 500 21.27 23.71 11.75
CA GLU A 500 20.59 24.91 12.23
C GLU A 500 21.55 26.05 12.57
N LEU A 501 22.74 25.74 13.03
CA LEU A 501 23.79 26.75 13.18
C LEU A 501 24.21 27.30 11.80
N GLY A 502 24.28 26.44 10.79
CA GLY A 502 24.51 26.84 9.40
C GLY A 502 23.39 27.72 8.84
N TYR A 503 22.14 27.46 9.20
CA TYR A 503 21.00 28.28 8.76
C TYR A 503 21.05 29.71 9.30
N LEU A 504 21.68 29.94 10.44
CA LEU A 504 21.89 31.28 11.00
C LEU A 504 23.13 31.98 10.46
N ALA A 505 23.94 31.29 9.65
CA ALA A 505 25.15 31.89 9.04
C ALA A 505 24.82 32.82 7.87
N PRO A 506 25.73 33.77 7.51
CA PRO A 506 25.56 34.61 6.33
C PRO A 506 25.39 33.76 5.05
N GLY A 507 24.43 34.15 4.22
CA GLY A 507 24.14 33.48 2.95
C GLY A 507 22.86 32.66 2.95
N CYS A 508 22.37 32.19 4.09
CA CYS A 508 21.07 31.54 4.20
C CYS A 508 19.93 32.57 4.39
N LYS A 509 18.76 32.26 3.85
CA LYS A 509 17.55 33.07 4.04
C LYS A 509 16.48 32.22 4.72
N LEU A 510 15.92 32.75 5.81
CA LEU A 510 14.85 32.09 6.57
C LEU A 510 13.53 32.81 6.36
N SER A 511 12.47 32.09 6.03
CA SER A 511 11.12 32.62 5.84
C SER A 511 10.12 31.81 6.61
N LEU A 512 9.46 32.42 7.61
CA LEU A 512 8.37 31.78 8.33
C LEU A 512 7.12 31.72 7.45
N LYS A 513 6.62 30.53 7.15
CA LYS A 513 5.47 30.31 6.26
C LYS A 513 4.16 30.17 7.03
N GLY A 514 4.20 29.70 8.28
CA GLY A 514 3.00 29.49 9.06
C GLY A 514 3.20 28.49 10.18
N ILE A 515 2.07 28.04 10.74
CA ILE A 515 2.00 26.89 11.62
C ILE A 515 1.26 25.81 10.85
N GLU A 516 1.79 24.60 10.84
CA GLU A 516 1.15 23.42 10.25
C GLU A 516 1.08 22.29 11.28
N LYS A 517 0.15 21.35 11.08
CA LYS A 517 0.11 20.13 11.87
C LYS A 517 1.13 19.13 11.34
N VAL A 518 2.00 18.65 12.23
CA VAL A 518 2.83 17.48 12.03
C VAL A 518 2.31 16.43 13.00
N ASP A 519 1.75 15.36 12.48
CA ASP A 519 0.86 14.46 13.24
C ASP A 519 -0.25 15.28 13.94
N ASP A 520 -0.37 15.22 15.26
CA ASP A 520 -1.37 15.97 16.03
C ASP A 520 -0.81 17.27 16.67
N ALA A 521 0.49 17.57 16.49
CA ALA A 521 1.14 18.71 17.10
C ALA A 521 1.26 19.90 16.14
N ASP A 522 1.14 21.13 16.67
CA ASP A 522 1.43 22.35 15.90
C ASP A 522 2.94 22.53 15.73
N ALA A 523 3.38 22.77 14.51
CA ALA A 523 4.77 23.05 14.17
C ALA A 523 4.89 24.31 13.33
N TYR A 524 5.89 25.15 13.62
CA TYR A 524 6.25 26.27 12.77
C TYR A 524 6.92 25.75 11.50
N MET A 525 6.41 26.14 10.33
CA MET A 525 7.03 25.86 9.05
C MET A 525 7.97 27.00 8.67
N VAL A 526 9.26 26.71 8.59
CA VAL A 526 10.31 27.64 8.18
C VAL A 526 10.90 27.18 6.85
N GLU A 527 10.74 27.96 5.79
CA GLU A 527 11.45 27.72 4.53
C GLU A 527 12.87 28.28 4.67
N VAL A 528 13.85 27.40 4.53
CA VAL A 528 15.27 27.71 4.51
C VAL A 528 15.74 27.74 3.06
N THR A 529 16.28 28.86 2.58
CA THR A 529 17.03 28.89 1.34
C THR A 529 18.51 28.89 1.69
N LYS A 530 19.19 27.79 1.42
CA LYS A 530 20.63 27.62 1.69
C LYS A 530 21.48 28.50 0.79
N ALA A 531 22.75 28.68 1.11
CA ALA A 531 23.67 29.53 0.32
C ALA A 531 23.88 29.01 -1.11
N ASN A 532 23.73 27.72 -1.36
CA ASN A 532 23.77 27.07 -2.68
C ASN A 532 22.47 27.27 -3.49
N GLY A 533 21.43 27.87 -2.90
CA GLY A 533 20.11 28.09 -3.52
C GLY A 533 19.08 27.00 -3.30
N GLU A 534 19.47 25.88 -2.68
CA GLU A 534 18.53 24.81 -2.30
C GLU A 534 17.51 25.32 -1.29
N LYS A 535 16.28 24.79 -1.40
CA LYS A 535 15.18 25.11 -0.49
C LYS A 535 14.75 23.89 0.28
N VAL A 536 14.71 24.05 1.61
CA VAL A 536 14.22 23.04 2.55
C VAL A 536 13.09 23.63 3.38
N SER A 537 12.03 22.88 3.60
CA SER A 537 10.96 23.25 4.54
C SER A 537 11.20 22.51 5.86
N GLU A 538 11.50 23.28 6.90
CA GLU A 538 11.79 22.78 8.24
C GLU A 538 10.60 23.02 9.17
N TYR A 539 10.25 22.01 9.97
CA TYR A 539 9.10 22.06 10.86
C TYR A 539 9.56 21.91 12.31
N TYR A 540 9.29 22.90 13.14
CA TYR A 540 9.70 22.96 14.53
C TYR A 540 8.45 22.96 15.43
N ASP A 541 8.36 21.99 16.34
CA ASP A 541 7.25 21.88 17.30
C ASP A 541 7.09 23.17 18.12
N VAL A 542 5.89 23.70 18.17
CA VAL A 542 5.59 25.00 18.81
C VAL A 542 5.91 24.98 20.30
N LYS A 543 5.68 23.85 20.97
CA LYS A 543 5.84 23.72 22.42
C LYS A 543 7.30 23.44 22.80
N THR A 544 7.87 22.41 22.20
CA THR A 544 9.21 21.90 22.59
C THR A 544 10.34 22.63 21.87
N GLY A 545 10.10 23.16 20.69
CA GLY A 545 11.12 23.75 19.82
C GLY A 545 11.94 22.71 19.05
N PHE A 546 11.70 21.42 19.21
CA PHE A 546 12.42 20.41 18.44
C PHE A 546 12.00 20.42 16.97
N LYS A 547 12.97 20.16 16.08
CA LYS A 547 12.68 19.83 14.69
C LYS A 547 11.95 18.49 14.65
N VAL A 548 10.78 18.46 14.06
CA VAL A 548 9.95 17.25 13.99
C VAL A 548 9.82 16.71 12.58
N LYS A 549 10.06 17.58 11.57
CA LYS A 549 9.96 17.18 10.17
C LYS A 549 10.83 18.09 9.30
N SER A 550 11.36 17.56 8.20
CA SER A 550 11.89 18.34 7.08
C SER A 550 11.34 17.82 5.75
N GLU A 551 11.22 18.68 4.76
CA GLU A 551 10.83 18.37 3.39
C GLU A 551 11.80 19.01 2.41
N GLU A 552 12.44 18.19 1.58
CA GLU A 552 13.26 18.60 0.47
C GLU A 552 12.60 18.19 -0.83
N SER A 553 12.59 19.08 -1.82
CA SER A 553 12.04 18.79 -3.13
C SER A 553 13.10 18.95 -4.20
N GLU A 554 13.24 17.93 -5.03
CA GLU A 554 14.17 17.87 -6.15
C GLU A 554 13.39 17.67 -7.45
N ASP A 555 13.79 18.41 -8.51
CA ASP A 555 13.23 18.22 -9.84
C ASP A 555 13.95 17.04 -10.52
N THR A 556 13.22 15.96 -10.77
CA THR A 556 13.71 14.77 -11.48
C THR A 556 13.12 14.72 -12.90
N PRO A 557 13.69 13.91 -13.83
CA PRO A 557 13.09 13.71 -15.15
C PRO A 557 11.64 13.18 -15.11
N GLU A 558 11.26 12.53 -14.00
CA GLU A 558 9.92 11.96 -13.76
C GLU A 558 8.97 12.95 -13.08
N GLY A 559 9.45 14.15 -12.76
CA GLY A 559 8.72 15.22 -12.07
C GLY A 559 9.34 15.60 -10.73
N LYS A 560 8.67 16.51 -10.02
CA LYS A 560 9.13 16.96 -8.71
C LYS A 560 8.94 15.88 -7.67
N GLN A 561 10.04 15.36 -7.10
CA GLN A 561 10.02 14.44 -5.97
C GLN A 561 10.24 15.20 -4.66
N THR A 562 9.50 14.85 -3.63
CA THR A 562 9.66 15.41 -2.29
C THR A 562 10.06 14.31 -1.32
N GLN A 563 11.24 14.48 -0.74
CA GLN A 563 11.73 13.66 0.35
C GLN A 563 11.28 14.26 1.68
N THR A 564 10.66 13.46 2.52
CA THR A 564 10.18 13.86 3.85
C THR A 564 10.94 13.10 4.92
N THR A 565 11.48 13.81 5.90
CA THR A 565 12.19 13.22 7.05
C THR A 565 11.50 13.64 8.35
N TYR A 566 11.19 12.68 9.21
CA TYR A 566 10.64 12.90 10.56
C TYR A 566 11.70 12.61 11.61
N TYR A 567 11.75 13.44 12.64
CA TYR A 567 12.69 13.37 13.77
C TYR A 567 11.90 13.13 15.05
N LEU A 568 12.11 11.96 15.68
CA LEU A 568 11.28 11.48 16.78
C LEU A 568 12.11 11.15 18.01
N ASP A 569 11.47 11.24 19.17
CA ASP A 569 12.01 10.78 20.45
C ASP A 569 13.39 11.39 20.81
N TYR A 570 13.43 12.72 20.96
CA TYR A 570 14.65 13.42 21.37
C TYR A 570 15.04 13.05 22.80
N GLN A 571 16.27 12.56 22.98
CA GLN A 571 16.83 12.19 24.27
C GLN A 571 18.17 12.87 24.52
N ASP A 572 18.55 12.94 25.81
CA ASP A 572 19.84 13.46 26.22
C ASP A 572 20.99 12.57 25.74
N GLY A 573 21.97 13.20 25.09
CA GLY A 573 23.20 12.58 24.61
C GLY A 573 24.45 13.14 25.30
N LYS A 574 25.60 12.81 24.75
CA LYS A 574 26.89 13.30 25.26
C LYS A 574 27.03 14.82 25.05
N GLY A 575 27.82 15.47 25.90
CA GLY A 575 28.13 16.90 25.79
C GLY A 575 26.97 17.84 26.14
N GLY A 576 25.88 17.34 26.76
CA GLY A 576 24.67 18.14 27.08
C GLY A 576 23.80 18.41 25.88
N LEU A 577 24.01 17.69 24.78
CA LEU A 577 23.23 17.81 23.56
C LEU A 577 22.10 16.79 23.53
N LYS A 578 21.03 17.09 22.78
CA LYS A 578 19.92 16.17 22.57
C LYS A 578 19.82 15.78 21.10
N PHE A 579 19.51 14.51 20.87
CA PHE A 579 19.42 13.94 19.52
C PHE A 579 18.15 13.12 19.35
N PRO A 580 17.55 13.10 18.14
CA PRO A 580 16.44 12.22 17.83
C PRO A 580 16.91 10.76 17.87
N GLN A 581 16.16 9.90 18.55
CA GLN A 581 16.46 8.47 18.62
C GLN A 581 15.96 7.71 17.40
N ILE A 582 14.98 8.26 16.71
CA ILE A 582 14.38 7.67 15.52
C ILE A 582 14.29 8.73 14.43
N ILE A 583 14.80 8.40 13.25
CA ILE A 583 14.64 9.19 12.03
C ILE A 583 13.88 8.32 11.03
N LYS A 584 12.74 8.85 10.52
CA LYS A 584 11.98 8.20 9.44
C LYS A 584 12.08 9.04 8.20
N GLN A 585 12.39 8.40 7.08
CA GLN A 585 12.54 9.08 5.79
C GLN A 585 11.67 8.40 4.74
N SER A 586 10.96 9.19 3.93
CA SER A 586 10.10 8.72 2.85
C SER A 586 10.22 9.61 1.63
N GLY A 587 9.70 9.15 0.48
CA GLY A 587 9.75 9.89 -0.78
C GLY A 587 11.03 9.67 -1.60
N GLY A 588 12.00 8.92 -1.09
CA GLY A 588 13.19 8.48 -1.85
C GLY A 588 12.96 7.15 -2.59
N PRO A 589 13.92 6.75 -3.43
CA PRO A 589 13.82 5.52 -4.25
C PRO A 589 13.74 4.23 -3.43
N MET A 590 14.11 4.26 -2.15
CA MET A 590 14.07 3.11 -1.25
C MET A 590 12.77 3.03 -0.40
N GLY A 591 11.79 3.92 -0.64
CA GLY A 591 10.54 3.98 0.11
C GLY A 591 10.70 4.50 1.54
N LEU A 592 9.88 4.00 2.48
CA LEU A 592 9.95 4.39 3.88
C LEU A 592 11.11 3.68 4.58
N MET A 593 12.04 4.47 5.12
CA MET A 593 13.17 3.99 5.94
C MET A 593 13.00 4.47 7.38
N GLU A 594 13.19 3.57 8.33
CA GLU A 594 13.26 3.89 9.76
C GLU A 594 14.67 3.60 10.26
N MET A 595 15.36 4.64 10.70
CA MET A 595 16.71 4.58 11.26
C MET A 595 16.65 4.85 12.77
N LYS A 596 17.31 3.99 13.56
CA LYS A 596 17.39 4.12 15.01
C LYS A 596 18.81 4.47 15.44
N LEU A 597 18.93 5.47 16.31
CA LEU A 597 20.22 5.85 16.88
C LEU A 597 20.76 4.69 17.73
N GLN A 598 21.95 4.18 17.38
CA GLN A 598 22.66 3.16 18.14
C GLN A 598 23.65 3.78 19.11
N SER A 599 24.44 4.72 18.62
CA SER A 599 25.43 5.43 19.46
C SER A 599 25.73 6.81 18.90
N ILE A 600 26.17 7.69 19.81
CA ILE A 600 26.72 8.97 19.45
C ILE A 600 27.94 9.24 20.34
N ASP A 601 29.04 9.58 19.72
CA ASP A 601 30.31 9.93 20.38
C ASP A 601 30.75 11.32 19.95
N ILE A 602 31.24 12.11 20.91
CA ILE A 602 31.60 13.52 20.71
C ILE A 602 32.99 13.77 21.24
N ASN A 603 33.83 14.51 20.53
CA ASN A 603 35.17 14.92 20.89
C ASN A 603 36.08 13.70 21.19
N THR A 604 36.07 12.71 20.33
CA THR A 604 36.86 11.49 20.43
C THR A 604 38.28 11.63 19.88
N GLY A 605 38.59 12.78 19.24
CA GLY A 605 39.88 13.01 18.60
C GLY A 605 40.03 12.32 17.25
N VAL A 606 38.98 12.36 16.45
CA VAL A 606 38.95 11.76 15.11
C VAL A 606 40.13 12.22 14.26
N SER A 607 40.87 11.26 13.66
CA SER A 607 41.99 11.55 12.77
C SER A 607 41.54 12.18 11.44
N ASP A 608 42.33 13.09 10.90
CA ASP A 608 42.11 13.68 9.56
C ASP A 608 42.32 12.66 8.42
N GLU A 609 43.01 11.57 8.68
CA GLU A 609 43.29 10.54 7.66
C GLU A 609 42.02 9.86 7.12
N ILE A 610 40.96 9.77 7.94
CA ILE A 610 39.72 9.12 7.51
C ILE A 610 38.92 9.93 6.46
N PHE A 611 39.27 11.20 6.28
CA PHE A 611 38.62 12.10 5.33
C PHE A 611 39.42 12.27 4.01
N LYS A 612 40.41 11.42 3.74
CA LYS A 612 41.24 11.45 2.54
C LYS A 612 40.75 10.52 1.43
#